data_fa05d92f8945ef0bf69c12eba8155bdb
#
_entry.id   fa05d92f8945ef0bf69c12eba8155bdb
#
_cell.length_a   1.000
_cell.length_b   1.000
_cell.length_c   1.000
_cell.angle_alpha   90.00
_cell.angle_beta   90.00
_cell.angle_gamma   90.00
#
_symmetry.space_group_name_H-M   'P 1'
#
loop_
_entity.id
_entity.type
_entity.pdbx_description
1 polymer ?
#
loop_
_entity_poly.entity_id
_entity_poly.type
_entity_poly.pdbx_seq_one_letter_code
_entity_poly.pdbx_strand_id
1 'polypeptide(L)'
;GWVEEWSVSAVEYLTRGDCATATMQYSYLGSVGAFLLDRESPKQGARALFTIIYNYWKTLDPQTRPKLYTSGVSLGSFGGQAAFASINDMVSKVDGAVWVGTPGFTPIWKDLEKHRREGSPEIVPVIGNGRVVRFIGNPREITHDHWGAPYPPWRSHTRIAYVQHPSDPVTWWSPEMIWAEPDWMRERAGNDVNPHILWTPWSSFWQVTADMTLATTPPGGHGHNYHSEFIPIWAAVLGVFCDDGTVNAVARAIPKTSAPR
;
A
#
# COMPACT_ATOMS: atom_id res chain seq x y z
N GLY A 1 -11.78 -6.94 9.31
CA GLY A 1 -10.94 -6.91 8.16
C GLY A 1 -11.59 -7.61 6.99
N TRP A 2 -11.39 -7.05 5.82
CA TRP A 2 -11.87 -7.61 4.55
C TRP A 2 -10.68 -8.21 3.82
N VAL A 3 -10.92 -9.23 3.02
CA VAL A 3 -9.98 -9.61 1.96
C VAL A 3 -10.19 -8.59 0.84
N GLU A 4 -9.11 -7.91 0.43
CA GLU A 4 -9.21 -6.94 -0.67
C GLU A 4 -9.35 -7.68 -2.00
N GLU A 5 -10.56 -7.70 -2.52
CA GLU A 5 -10.93 -8.46 -3.71
C GLU A 5 -10.12 -8.04 -4.94
N TRP A 6 -9.90 -6.73 -5.13
CA TRP A 6 -9.11 -6.24 -6.26
C TRP A 6 -7.67 -6.74 -6.22
N SER A 7 -7.07 -6.80 -5.03
CA SER A 7 -5.71 -7.29 -4.86
C SER A 7 -5.61 -8.79 -5.17
N VAL A 8 -6.49 -9.60 -4.56
CA VAL A 8 -6.47 -11.05 -4.72
C VAL A 8 -6.81 -11.46 -6.15
N SER A 9 -7.91 -10.93 -6.69
CA SER A 9 -8.34 -11.25 -8.06
C SER A 9 -7.32 -10.79 -9.11
N ALA A 10 -6.66 -9.64 -8.91
CA ALA A 10 -5.59 -9.23 -9.81
C ALA A 10 -4.46 -10.26 -9.86
N VAL A 11 -4.02 -10.77 -8.70
CA VAL A 11 -2.98 -11.81 -8.64
C VAL A 11 -3.46 -13.08 -9.34
N GLU A 12 -4.67 -13.56 -9.05
CA GLU A 12 -5.24 -14.77 -9.66
C GLU A 12 -5.31 -14.66 -11.19
N TYR A 13 -5.79 -13.54 -11.72
CA TYR A 13 -5.84 -13.32 -13.17
C TYR A 13 -4.44 -13.21 -13.79
N LEU A 14 -3.55 -12.44 -13.20
CA LEU A 14 -2.20 -12.22 -13.72
C LEU A 14 -1.34 -13.49 -13.70
N THR A 15 -1.57 -14.38 -12.73
CA THR A 15 -0.90 -15.67 -12.62
C THR A 15 -1.66 -16.80 -13.32
N ARG A 16 -2.83 -16.52 -13.91
CA ARG A 16 -3.72 -17.51 -14.53
C ARG A 16 -4.14 -18.62 -13.55
N GLY A 17 -4.32 -18.28 -12.28
CA GLY A 17 -4.66 -19.20 -11.22
C GLY A 17 -3.49 -20.01 -10.66
N ASP A 18 -2.27 -19.82 -11.16
CA ASP A 18 -1.07 -20.46 -10.59
C ASP A 18 -0.57 -19.67 -9.37
N CYS A 19 -1.41 -19.63 -8.34
CA CYS A 19 -1.12 -18.98 -7.07
C CYS A 19 -1.94 -19.59 -5.93
N ALA A 20 -1.52 -19.34 -4.71
CA ALA A 20 -2.27 -19.63 -3.50
C ALA A 20 -2.29 -18.40 -2.62
N THR A 21 -3.46 -18.03 -2.09
CA THR A 21 -3.64 -16.88 -1.22
C THR A 21 -4.02 -17.34 0.18
N ALA A 22 -3.28 -16.87 1.18
CA ALA A 22 -3.58 -17.08 2.58
C ALA A 22 -3.92 -15.74 3.24
N THR A 23 -5.06 -15.67 3.90
CA THR A 23 -5.54 -14.47 4.58
C THR A 23 -5.96 -14.79 6.00
N MET A 24 -5.95 -13.79 6.87
CA MET A 24 -6.45 -13.95 8.24
C MET A 24 -7.16 -12.69 8.69
N GLN A 25 -8.30 -12.86 9.31
CA GLN A 25 -8.95 -11.76 10.03
C GLN A 25 -8.19 -11.49 11.33
N TYR A 26 -7.72 -10.25 11.51
CA TYR A 26 -6.87 -9.86 12.62
C TYR A 26 -7.62 -9.25 13.83
N SER A 27 -8.86 -8.82 13.63
CA SER A 27 -9.66 -8.18 14.69
C SER A 27 -11.15 -8.47 14.51
N TYR A 28 -11.87 -8.53 15.60
CA TYR A 28 -13.35 -8.54 15.61
C TYR A 28 -13.94 -7.12 15.55
N LEU A 29 -13.11 -6.10 15.78
CA LEU A 29 -13.50 -4.71 15.59
C LEU A 29 -13.48 -4.33 14.11
N GLY A 30 -14.41 -3.46 13.72
CA GLY A 30 -14.31 -2.80 12.41
C GLY A 30 -13.02 -1.98 12.30
N SER A 31 -12.58 -1.69 11.06
CA SER A 31 -11.28 -1.06 10.79
C SER A 31 -11.08 0.26 11.56
N VAL A 32 -12.10 1.12 11.64
CA VAL A 32 -12.02 2.38 12.42
C VAL A 32 -11.84 2.11 13.91
N GLY A 33 -12.60 1.16 14.47
CA GLY A 33 -12.47 0.77 15.87
C GLY A 33 -11.09 0.20 16.18
N ALA A 34 -10.57 -0.67 15.33
CA ALA A 34 -9.23 -1.23 15.50
C ALA A 34 -8.13 -0.16 15.34
N PHE A 35 -8.30 0.77 14.40
CA PHE A 35 -7.38 1.89 14.19
C PHE A 35 -7.24 2.77 15.45
N LEU A 36 -8.35 3.04 16.13
CA LEU A 36 -8.37 3.91 17.30
C LEU A 36 -8.04 3.19 18.62
N LEU A 37 -8.50 1.95 18.78
CA LEU A 37 -8.55 1.27 20.07
C LEU A 37 -7.65 0.03 20.17
N ASP A 38 -7.30 -0.61 19.06
CA ASP A 38 -6.58 -1.89 19.07
C ASP A 38 -5.58 -1.99 17.89
N ARG A 39 -4.45 -1.33 18.03
CA ARG A 39 -3.37 -1.41 17.03
C ARG A 39 -2.48 -2.65 17.20
N GLU A 40 -2.63 -3.40 18.28
CA GLU A 40 -1.77 -4.58 18.54
C GLU A 40 -2.30 -5.82 17.84
N SER A 41 -3.61 -6.06 17.83
CA SER A 41 -4.19 -7.23 17.16
C SER A 41 -3.82 -7.35 15.68
N PRO A 42 -3.85 -6.28 14.85
CA PRO A 42 -3.37 -6.34 13.47
C PRO A 42 -1.92 -6.79 13.36
N LYS A 43 -1.05 -6.29 14.23
CA LYS A 43 0.38 -6.67 14.22
C LYS A 43 0.59 -8.12 14.63
N GLN A 44 -0.07 -8.56 15.70
CA GLN A 44 0.04 -9.93 16.19
C GLN A 44 -0.51 -10.92 15.17
N GLY A 45 -1.69 -10.63 14.61
CA GLY A 45 -2.30 -11.44 13.58
C GLY A 45 -1.40 -11.61 12.36
N ALA A 46 -0.89 -10.51 11.84
CA ALA A 46 -0.01 -10.55 10.67
C ALA A 46 1.31 -11.28 10.93
N ARG A 47 1.92 -11.07 12.11
CA ARG A 47 3.12 -11.81 12.52
C ARG A 47 2.85 -13.31 12.58
N ALA A 48 1.74 -13.73 13.17
CA ALA A 48 1.37 -15.13 13.28
C ALA A 48 1.17 -15.75 11.88
N LEU A 49 0.38 -15.12 11.02
CA LEU A 49 0.14 -15.58 9.66
C LEU A 49 1.46 -15.69 8.88
N PHE A 50 2.23 -14.60 8.83
CA PHE A 50 3.50 -14.59 8.09
C PHE A 50 4.47 -15.65 8.62
N THR A 51 4.61 -15.80 9.92
CA THR A 51 5.52 -16.77 10.53
C THR A 51 5.16 -18.21 10.14
N ILE A 52 3.87 -18.56 10.20
CA ILE A 52 3.40 -19.90 9.83
C ILE A 52 3.69 -20.17 8.36
N ILE A 53 3.28 -19.26 7.48
CA ILE A 53 3.47 -19.42 6.03
C ILE A 53 4.96 -19.44 5.68
N TYR A 54 5.76 -18.52 6.21
CA TYR A 54 7.19 -18.43 5.93
C TYR A 54 7.94 -19.68 6.41
N ASN A 55 7.62 -20.19 7.59
CA ASN A 55 8.24 -21.41 8.10
C ASN A 55 7.89 -22.63 7.24
N TYR A 56 6.62 -22.76 6.84
CA TYR A 56 6.22 -23.81 5.89
C TYR A 56 6.93 -23.65 4.54
N TRP A 57 6.91 -22.44 3.96
CA TRP A 57 7.56 -22.14 2.69
C TRP A 57 9.06 -22.47 2.69
N LYS A 58 9.74 -22.26 3.81
CA LYS A 58 11.15 -22.66 3.96
C LYS A 58 11.40 -24.17 3.94
N THR A 59 10.41 -24.99 4.23
CA THR A 59 10.53 -26.45 4.14
C THR A 59 10.45 -26.98 2.72
N LEU A 60 9.93 -26.17 1.79
CA LEU A 60 9.83 -26.55 0.39
C LEU A 60 11.20 -26.48 -0.30
N ASP A 61 11.38 -27.31 -1.33
CA ASP A 61 12.61 -27.33 -2.12
C ASP A 61 12.91 -25.94 -2.72
N PRO A 62 14.06 -25.32 -2.41
CA PRO A 62 14.42 -24.01 -2.90
C PRO A 62 14.42 -23.84 -4.41
N GLN A 63 14.55 -24.94 -5.18
CA GLN A 63 14.58 -24.91 -6.64
C GLN A 63 13.18 -24.86 -7.26
N THR A 64 12.17 -25.37 -6.55
CA THR A 64 10.80 -25.52 -7.07
C THR A 64 9.74 -24.78 -6.28
N ARG A 65 10.08 -24.27 -5.09
CA ARG A 65 9.13 -23.55 -4.25
C ARG A 65 8.60 -22.28 -4.94
N PRO A 66 7.30 -21.95 -4.77
CA PRO A 66 6.71 -20.75 -5.33
C PRO A 66 7.38 -19.50 -4.75
N LYS A 67 7.31 -18.40 -5.49
CA LYS A 67 7.67 -17.08 -4.97
C LYS A 67 6.72 -16.68 -3.86
N LEU A 68 7.25 -15.98 -2.86
CA LEU A 68 6.49 -15.51 -1.71
C LEU A 68 6.24 -14.00 -1.79
N TYR A 69 4.97 -13.63 -1.81
CA TYR A 69 4.54 -12.23 -1.82
C TYR A 69 3.71 -11.91 -0.57
N THR A 70 3.67 -10.64 -0.19
CA THR A 70 2.85 -10.16 0.91
C THR A 70 2.13 -8.88 0.51
N SER A 71 0.93 -8.67 1.05
CA SER A 71 0.12 -7.49 0.75
C SER A 71 -0.76 -7.12 1.93
N GLY A 72 -1.17 -5.87 1.95
CA GLY A 72 -2.15 -5.38 2.92
C GLY A 72 -2.66 -4.00 2.54
N VAL A 73 -3.91 -3.75 2.90
CA VAL A 73 -4.57 -2.46 2.70
C VAL A 73 -4.90 -1.85 4.05
N SER A 74 -4.70 -0.55 4.22
CA SER A 74 -5.06 0.15 5.46
C SER A 74 -4.36 -0.46 6.70
N LEU A 75 -5.10 -0.83 7.70
CA LEU A 75 -4.60 -1.57 8.87
C LEU A 75 -3.99 -2.92 8.52
N GLY A 76 -4.39 -3.54 7.40
CA GLY A 76 -3.72 -4.72 6.87
C GLY A 76 -2.29 -4.41 6.38
N SER A 77 -2.06 -3.23 5.83
CA SER A 77 -0.73 -2.74 5.50
C SER A 77 0.09 -2.46 6.76
N PHE A 78 -0.47 -1.76 7.74
CA PHE A 78 0.16 -1.50 9.02
C PHE A 78 0.55 -2.80 9.76
N GLY A 79 -0.40 -3.72 9.90
CA GLY A 79 -0.18 -5.00 10.57
C GLY A 79 0.79 -5.89 9.79
N GLY A 80 0.62 -6.00 8.47
CA GLY A 80 1.45 -6.83 7.60
C GLY A 80 2.92 -6.44 7.65
N GLN A 81 3.22 -5.15 7.65
CA GLN A 81 4.60 -4.65 7.77
C GLN A 81 5.22 -4.96 9.14
N ALA A 82 4.42 -5.12 10.20
CA ALA A 82 4.91 -5.48 11.52
C ALA A 82 5.48 -6.91 11.62
N ALA A 83 5.30 -7.75 10.59
CA ALA A 83 5.98 -9.04 10.49
C ALA A 83 7.48 -8.90 10.19
N PHE A 84 7.93 -7.71 9.82
CA PHE A 84 9.31 -7.41 9.44
C PHE A 84 9.92 -6.37 10.39
N ALA A 85 11.18 -6.56 10.72
CA ALA A 85 11.92 -5.63 11.58
C ALA A 85 12.32 -4.33 10.83
N SER A 86 12.50 -4.42 9.52
CA SER A 86 12.91 -3.31 8.66
C SER A 86 12.60 -3.63 7.18
N ILE A 87 12.81 -2.64 6.30
CA ILE A 87 12.72 -2.87 4.85
C ILE A 87 13.76 -3.91 4.38
N ASN A 88 14.94 -3.92 4.94
CA ASN A 88 15.97 -4.91 4.60
C ASN A 88 15.58 -6.33 5.05
N ASP A 89 14.95 -6.46 6.20
CA ASP A 89 14.41 -7.73 6.68
C ASP A 89 13.29 -8.24 5.76
N MET A 90 12.39 -7.35 5.32
CA MET A 90 11.36 -7.67 4.34
C MET A 90 11.97 -8.16 3.02
N VAL A 91 12.92 -7.41 2.46
CA VAL A 91 13.65 -7.76 1.22
C VAL A 91 14.33 -9.13 1.30
N SER A 92 14.79 -9.53 2.48
CA SER A 92 15.44 -10.83 2.68
C SER A 92 14.48 -12.02 2.75
N LYS A 93 13.18 -11.76 2.96
CA LYS A 93 12.19 -12.81 3.27
C LYS A 93 11.16 -13.03 2.17
N VAL A 94 10.88 -12.02 1.34
CA VAL A 94 9.84 -12.10 0.31
C VAL A 94 10.35 -11.70 -1.07
N ASP A 95 9.69 -12.18 -2.10
CA ASP A 95 9.98 -11.83 -3.50
C ASP A 95 9.30 -10.52 -3.91
N GLY A 96 8.28 -10.08 -3.16
CA GLY A 96 7.66 -8.79 -3.37
C GLY A 96 6.57 -8.46 -2.36
N ALA A 97 6.17 -7.19 -2.35
CA ALA A 97 5.11 -6.70 -1.48
C ALA A 97 4.32 -5.57 -2.14
N VAL A 98 3.01 -5.51 -1.82
CA VAL A 98 2.13 -4.41 -2.20
C VAL A 98 1.43 -3.87 -0.95
N TRP A 99 1.82 -2.69 -0.53
CA TRP A 99 1.29 -2.00 0.65
C TRP A 99 0.42 -0.82 0.21
N VAL A 100 -0.84 -0.82 0.59
CA VAL A 100 -1.84 0.11 0.04
C VAL A 100 -2.51 0.90 1.15
N GLY A 101 -2.62 2.22 0.98
CA GLY A 101 -3.23 3.11 1.97
C GLY A 101 -2.59 2.95 3.34
N THR A 102 -1.27 2.84 3.38
CA THR A 102 -0.51 2.60 4.60
C THR A 102 -0.67 3.78 5.56
N PRO A 103 -1.19 3.59 6.79
CA PRO A 103 -1.24 4.67 7.76
C PRO A 103 0.15 5.27 8.02
N GLY A 104 0.27 6.58 7.95
CA GLY A 104 1.55 7.30 8.05
C GLY A 104 2.33 7.09 9.35
N PHE A 105 1.72 6.54 10.40
CA PHE A 105 2.41 6.13 11.63
C PHE A 105 3.07 4.74 11.56
N THR A 106 2.99 4.04 10.41
CA THR A 106 3.61 2.72 10.22
C THR A 106 5.15 2.83 10.28
N PRO A 107 5.84 2.08 11.15
CA PRO A 107 7.27 2.32 11.40
C PRO A 107 8.16 2.20 10.16
N ILE A 108 7.96 1.16 9.32
CA ILE A 108 8.77 0.99 8.09
C ILE A 108 8.45 2.09 7.08
N TRP A 109 7.19 2.49 6.95
CA TRP A 109 6.79 3.59 6.07
C TRP A 109 7.47 4.91 6.50
N LYS A 110 7.41 5.24 7.81
CA LYS A 110 8.09 6.43 8.37
C LYS A 110 9.60 6.41 8.15
N ASP A 111 10.22 5.24 8.31
CA ASP A 111 11.67 5.11 8.08
C ASP A 111 12.01 5.34 6.61
N LEU A 112 11.22 4.80 5.69
CA LEU A 112 11.40 5.05 4.26
C LEU A 112 11.19 6.52 3.90
N GLU A 113 10.11 7.13 4.39
CA GLU A 113 9.79 8.53 4.15
C GLU A 113 10.90 9.45 4.64
N LYS A 114 11.40 9.22 5.84
CA LYS A 114 12.51 9.99 6.43
C LYS A 114 13.81 9.91 5.60
N HIS A 115 14.02 8.81 4.90
CA HIS A 115 15.20 8.59 4.04
C HIS A 115 14.89 8.82 2.55
N ARG A 116 13.80 9.51 2.24
CA ARG A 116 13.46 9.87 0.87
C ARG A 116 14.56 10.75 0.25
N ARG A 117 14.69 10.64 -1.04
CA ARG A 117 15.59 11.50 -1.81
C ARG A 117 15.20 12.96 -1.62
N GLU A 118 16.16 13.81 -1.36
CA GLU A 118 15.96 15.25 -1.19
C GLU A 118 15.18 15.83 -2.36
N GLY A 119 14.16 16.65 -2.06
CA GLY A 119 13.27 17.26 -3.03
C GLY A 119 12.13 16.34 -3.53
N SER A 120 12.09 15.05 -3.17
CA SER A 120 10.91 14.24 -3.45
C SER A 120 9.82 14.49 -2.40
N PRO A 121 8.53 14.59 -2.80
CA PRO A 121 7.46 14.90 -1.87
C PRO A 121 7.10 13.71 -0.99
N GLU A 122 6.53 13.99 0.19
CA GLU A 122 6.04 12.97 1.11
C GLU A 122 4.96 12.06 0.47
N ILE A 123 4.16 12.61 -0.43
CA ILE A 123 3.11 11.84 -1.12
C ILE A 123 3.65 10.79 -2.09
N VAL A 124 4.82 11.01 -2.69
CA VAL A 124 5.48 10.08 -3.61
C VAL A 124 6.98 10.10 -3.38
N PRO A 125 7.43 9.65 -2.20
CA PRO A 125 8.85 9.67 -1.86
C PRO A 125 9.65 8.77 -2.79
N VAL A 126 10.77 9.28 -3.26
CA VAL A 126 11.72 8.51 -4.07
C VAL A 126 12.75 7.89 -3.14
N ILE A 127 12.74 6.55 -3.06
CA ILE A 127 13.64 5.79 -2.19
C ILE A 127 14.81 5.26 -3.01
N GLY A 128 16.00 5.77 -2.71
CA GLY A 128 17.20 5.45 -3.49
C GLY A 128 16.98 5.83 -4.96
N ASN A 129 16.88 4.83 -5.82
CA ASN A 129 16.61 5.00 -7.25
C ASN A 129 15.42 4.15 -7.74
N GLY A 130 14.53 3.75 -6.85
CA GLY A 130 13.34 2.97 -7.19
C GLY A 130 13.60 1.52 -7.63
N ARG A 131 14.80 0.97 -7.38
CA ARG A 131 15.12 -0.42 -7.78
C ARG A 131 14.48 -1.48 -6.90
N VAL A 132 14.10 -1.13 -5.68
CA VAL A 132 13.53 -2.08 -4.70
C VAL A 132 12.19 -1.59 -4.21
N VAL A 133 12.09 -0.32 -3.83
CA VAL A 133 10.88 0.29 -3.30
C VAL A 133 10.43 1.41 -4.24
N ARG A 134 9.15 1.42 -4.59
CA ARG A 134 8.48 2.51 -5.31
C ARG A 134 7.23 2.93 -4.58
N PHE A 135 7.06 4.23 -4.46
CA PHE A 135 5.81 4.84 -4.03
C PHE A 135 5.01 5.25 -5.26
N ILE A 136 3.71 4.98 -5.24
CA ILE A 136 2.83 5.06 -6.40
C ILE A 136 1.55 5.76 -5.98
N GLY A 137 1.36 6.99 -6.41
CA GLY A 137 0.11 7.75 -6.26
C GLY A 137 -0.73 7.73 -7.54
N ASN A 138 -0.10 7.37 -8.68
CA ASN A 138 -0.76 7.19 -9.96
C ASN A 138 0.00 6.16 -10.83
N PRO A 139 -0.63 5.57 -11.87
CA PRO A 139 -0.03 4.49 -12.66
C PRO A 139 1.31 4.84 -13.34
N ARG A 140 1.58 6.10 -13.64
CA ARG A 140 2.85 6.51 -14.24
C ARG A 140 4.03 6.25 -13.31
N GLU A 141 3.82 6.37 -12.02
CA GLU A 141 4.86 6.21 -11.00
C GLU A 141 5.26 4.75 -10.76
N ILE A 142 4.61 3.81 -11.42
CA ILE A 142 5.11 2.44 -11.53
C ILE A 142 6.47 2.42 -12.24
N THR A 143 6.67 3.31 -13.22
CA THR A 143 7.84 3.31 -14.10
C THR A 143 8.66 4.59 -14.06
N HIS A 144 8.15 5.68 -13.50
CA HIS A 144 8.81 6.98 -13.42
C HIS A 144 8.82 7.51 -12.01
N ASP A 145 9.83 8.29 -11.67
CA ASP A 145 9.88 9.01 -10.40
C ASP A 145 9.00 10.26 -10.42
N HIS A 146 8.91 10.93 -9.28
CA HIS A 146 8.17 12.18 -9.12
C HIS A 146 8.55 13.26 -10.15
N TRP A 147 9.81 13.33 -10.56
CA TRP A 147 10.26 14.30 -11.55
C TRP A 147 9.99 13.87 -13.00
N GLY A 148 9.41 12.69 -13.20
CA GLY A 148 9.13 12.12 -14.51
C GLY A 148 10.34 11.45 -15.16
N ALA A 149 11.43 11.24 -14.43
CA ALA A 149 12.54 10.44 -14.91
C ALA A 149 12.22 8.95 -14.81
N PRO A 150 12.58 8.13 -15.82
CA PRO A 150 12.30 6.71 -15.78
C PRO A 150 13.10 6.03 -14.66
N TYR A 151 12.43 5.21 -13.88
CA TYR A 151 13.11 4.32 -12.95
C TYR A 151 13.96 3.28 -13.70
N PRO A 152 15.14 2.94 -13.19
CA PRO A 152 15.85 1.77 -13.69
C PRO A 152 15.00 0.51 -13.48
N PRO A 153 15.30 -0.59 -14.19
CA PRO A 153 14.62 -1.86 -13.96
C PRO A 153 14.62 -2.25 -12.49
N TRP A 154 13.54 -2.89 -12.04
CA TRP A 154 13.49 -3.46 -10.71
C TRP A 154 14.69 -4.40 -10.47
N ARG A 155 15.18 -4.44 -9.25
CA ARG A 155 16.15 -5.46 -8.86
C ARG A 155 15.50 -6.85 -9.02
N SER A 156 16.26 -7.83 -9.47
CA SER A 156 15.75 -9.12 -9.95
C SER A 156 15.01 -9.97 -8.90
N HIS A 157 15.16 -9.69 -7.60
CA HIS A 157 14.68 -10.59 -6.57
C HIS A 157 13.54 -10.06 -5.71
N THR A 158 13.47 -8.76 -5.42
CA THR A 158 12.42 -8.23 -4.55
C THR A 158 11.90 -6.90 -5.08
N ARG A 159 10.57 -6.78 -5.17
CA ARG A 159 9.87 -5.59 -5.66
C ARG A 159 8.82 -5.18 -4.65
N ILE A 160 8.94 -3.99 -4.11
CA ILE A 160 8.04 -3.48 -3.08
C ILE A 160 7.37 -2.21 -3.59
N ALA A 161 6.04 -2.24 -3.65
CA ALA A 161 5.21 -1.10 -4.02
C ALA A 161 4.44 -0.59 -2.80
N TYR A 162 4.52 0.71 -2.54
CA TYR A 162 3.62 1.45 -1.67
C TYR A 162 2.65 2.23 -2.54
N VAL A 163 1.37 2.01 -2.35
CA VAL A 163 0.30 2.65 -3.12
C VAL A 163 -0.46 3.59 -2.21
N GLN A 164 -0.51 4.86 -2.56
CA GLN A 164 -1.14 5.86 -1.69
C GLN A 164 -1.67 7.02 -2.53
N HIS A 165 -2.97 7.32 -2.35
CA HIS A 165 -3.55 8.49 -2.99
C HIS A 165 -3.23 9.75 -2.20
N PRO A 166 -2.95 10.89 -2.85
CA PRO A 166 -2.79 12.16 -2.17
C PRO A 166 -4.02 12.57 -1.35
N SER A 167 -5.22 12.15 -1.78
CA SER A 167 -6.49 12.41 -1.09
C SER A 167 -6.86 11.39 -0.01
N ASP A 168 -6.00 10.40 0.30
CA ASP A 168 -6.31 9.37 1.29
C ASP A 168 -6.11 9.87 2.73
N PRO A 169 -7.18 10.19 3.48
CA PRO A 169 -7.03 10.71 4.85
C PRO A 169 -6.46 9.69 5.82
N VAL A 170 -6.55 8.38 5.54
CA VAL A 170 -6.02 7.32 6.41
C VAL A 170 -4.50 7.32 6.38
N THR A 171 -3.91 7.57 5.20
CA THR A 171 -2.46 7.67 5.04
C THR A 171 -1.89 8.90 5.73
N TRP A 172 -2.56 10.03 5.59
CA TRP A 172 -2.01 11.33 5.99
C TRP A 172 -2.40 11.79 7.38
N TRP A 173 -3.37 11.16 8.01
CA TRP A 173 -3.79 11.53 9.35
C TRP A 173 -2.67 11.31 10.39
N SER A 174 -2.39 12.34 11.17
CA SER A 174 -1.46 12.26 12.29
C SER A 174 -1.89 13.24 13.39
N PRO A 175 -1.72 12.88 14.68
CA PRO A 175 -1.99 13.79 15.79
C PRO A 175 -1.14 15.05 15.75
N GLU A 176 0.06 14.98 15.18
CA GLU A 176 1.00 16.10 15.05
C GLU A 176 0.41 17.26 14.23
N MET A 177 -0.55 16.99 13.34
CA MET A 177 -1.27 18.03 12.58
C MET A 177 -1.97 19.07 13.44
N ILE A 178 -2.16 18.83 14.74
CA ILE A 178 -2.75 19.79 15.66
C ILE A 178 -1.83 21.01 15.79
N TRP A 179 -0.51 20.82 15.79
CA TRP A 179 0.47 21.88 16.08
C TRP A 179 1.57 22.01 15.03
N ALA A 180 1.71 21.08 14.10
CA ALA A 180 2.75 21.10 13.07
C ALA A 180 2.16 20.84 11.68
N GLU A 181 2.57 21.67 10.72
CA GLU A 181 2.21 21.47 9.32
C GLU A 181 2.94 20.24 8.77
N PRO A 182 2.24 19.22 8.26
CA PRO A 182 2.88 18.07 7.63
C PRO A 182 3.45 18.45 6.27
N ASP A 183 4.50 17.74 5.87
CA ASP A 183 5.18 17.98 4.59
C ASP A 183 4.26 17.86 3.39
N TRP A 184 3.38 16.87 3.36
CA TRP A 184 2.45 16.66 2.25
C TRP A 184 1.51 17.85 1.98
N MET A 185 1.14 18.62 3.01
CA MET A 185 0.36 19.86 2.84
C MET A 185 1.24 21.00 2.34
N ARG A 186 2.45 21.13 2.89
CA ARG A 186 3.43 22.18 2.53
C ARG A 186 3.93 21.99 1.09
N GLU A 187 4.14 20.75 0.68
CA GLU A 187 4.68 20.36 -0.63
C GLU A 187 3.62 20.34 -1.74
N ARG A 188 2.37 20.64 -1.40
CA ARG A 188 1.21 20.57 -2.29
C ARG A 188 0.86 19.15 -2.74
N ALA A 189 -0.14 18.64 -2.14
CA ALA A 189 -0.54 17.24 -2.04
C ALA A 189 -1.08 16.56 -3.31
N GLY A 190 -0.56 16.83 -4.49
CA GLY A 190 -0.93 16.07 -5.68
C GLY A 190 -2.23 16.47 -6.37
N ASN A 191 -2.59 15.72 -7.41
CA ASN A 191 -3.61 16.15 -8.38
C ASN A 191 -5.06 15.97 -7.93
N ASP A 192 -5.32 15.17 -6.91
CA ASP A 192 -6.68 14.87 -6.41
C ASP A 192 -6.99 15.55 -5.06
N VAL A 193 -6.15 16.49 -4.65
CA VAL A 193 -6.36 17.35 -3.47
C VAL A 193 -6.49 18.79 -3.92
N ASN A 194 -7.32 19.56 -3.24
CA ASN A 194 -7.49 20.99 -3.52
C ASN A 194 -6.14 21.71 -3.48
N PRO A 195 -5.66 22.32 -4.58
CA PRO A 195 -4.35 22.99 -4.63
C PRO A 195 -4.26 24.22 -3.70
N HIS A 196 -5.37 24.67 -3.15
CA HIS A 196 -5.46 25.77 -2.19
C HIS A 196 -5.60 25.30 -0.75
N ILE A 197 -5.41 23.99 -0.48
CA ILE A 197 -5.41 23.49 0.89
C ILE A 197 -4.34 24.21 1.70
N LEU A 198 -4.71 24.70 2.86
CA LEU A 198 -3.82 25.39 3.78
C LEU A 198 -3.91 24.70 5.14
N TRP A 199 -2.75 24.43 5.71
CA TRP A 199 -2.72 23.95 7.08
C TRP A 199 -3.11 25.06 8.05
N THR A 200 -3.98 24.74 8.96
CA THR A 200 -4.39 25.60 10.08
C THR A 200 -4.36 24.75 11.36
N PRO A 201 -3.65 25.20 12.41
CA PRO A 201 -3.62 24.49 13.69
C PRO A 201 -5.03 24.09 14.14
N TRP A 202 -5.16 22.90 14.71
CA TRP A 202 -6.43 22.28 15.11
C TRP A 202 -7.40 22.00 13.96
N SER A 203 -7.70 22.96 13.11
CA SER A 203 -8.71 22.82 12.04
C SER A 203 -8.35 21.72 11.05
N SER A 204 -7.12 21.72 10.54
CA SER A 204 -6.69 20.70 9.58
C SER A 204 -6.71 19.29 10.16
N PHE A 205 -6.34 19.13 11.43
CA PHE A 205 -6.47 17.86 12.13
C PHE A 205 -7.92 17.35 12.16
N TRP A 206 -8.86 18.21 12.55
CA TRP A 206 -10.26 17.82 12.63
C TRP A 206 -10.90 17.60 11.26
N GLN A 207 -10.50 18.36 10.24
CA GLN A 207 -10.93 18.12 8.87
C GLN A 207 -10.52 16.74 8.37
N VAL A 208 -9.23 16.41 8.45
CA VAL A 208 -8.73 15.09 8.02
C VAL A 208 -9.33 13.96 8.89
N THR A 209 -9.56 14.22 10.17
CA THR A 209 -10.24 13.25 11.06
C THR A 209 -11.69 13.00 10.61
N ALA A 210 -12.42 14.05 10.21
CA ALA A 210 -13.76 13.91 9.68
C ALA A 210 -13.76 13.18 8.32
N ASP A 211 -12.81 13.50 7.45
CA ASP A 211 -12.66 12.85 6.14
C ASP A 211 -12.41 11.35 6.26
N MET A 212 -11.76 10.88 7.34
CA MET A 212 -11.60 9.44 7.59
C MET A 212 -12.93 8.69 7.66
N THR A 213 -14.01 9.34 8.09
CA THR A 213 -15.35 8.72 8.14
C THR A 213 -15.94 8.47 6.75
N LEU A 214 -15.48 9.20 5.76
CA LEU A 214 -15.91 9.16 4.36
C LEU A 214 -14.80 8.64 3.43
N ALA A 215 -13.70 8.13 3.97
CA ALA A 215 -12.49 7.81 3.21
C ALA A 215 -12.72 6.82 2.05
N THR A 216 -13.70 5.94 2.16
CA THR A 216 -14.05 4.93 1.13
C THR A 216 -15.21 5.35 0.22
N THR A 217 -15.77 6.54 0.39
CA THR A 217 -16.90 7.03 -0.43
C THR A 217 -16.50 7.64 -1.78
N PRO A 218 -15.29 8.18 -1.97
CA PRO A 218 -14.85 8.65 -3.27
C PRO A 218 -14.88 7.53 -4.33
N PRO A 219 -14.92 7.88 -5.62
CA PRO A 219 -14.75 6.91 -6.70
C PRO A 219 -13.43 6.13 -6.56
N GLY A 220 -13.36 4.92 -7.14
CA GLY A 220 -12.12 4.15 -7.20
C GLY A 220 -10.96 4.96 -7.78
N GLY A 221 -9.78 4.86 -7.19
CA GLY A 221 -8.61 5.67 -7.53
C GLY A 221 -8.51 6.99 -6.76
N HIS A 222 -9.37 7.23 -5.77
CA HIS A 222 -9.37 8.42 -4.93
C HIS A 222 -9.67 8.08 -3.47
N GLY A 223 -9.18 8.92 -2.55
CA GLY A 223 -9.35 8.69 -1.12
C GLY A 223 -8.76 7.34 -0.70
N HIS A 224 -9.46 6.64 0.18
CA HIS A 224 -9.09 5.30 0.63
C HIS A 224 -9.79 4.20 -0.18
N ASN A 225 -10.14 4.49 -1.45
CA ASN A 225 -10.87 3.59 -2.33
C ASN A 225 -9.99 3.14 -3.51
N TYR A 226 -9.21 2.10 -3.29
CA TYR A 226 -8.27 1.51 -4.24
C TYR A 226 -8.96 0.43 -5.07
N HIS A 227 -8.81 0.48 -6.38
CA HIS A 227 -9.53 -0.39 -7.32
C HIS A 227 -8.60 -0.98 -8.40
N SER A 228 -8.86 -0.62 -9.67
CA SER A 228 -8.19 -1.19 -10.83
C SER A 228 -6.68 -0.92 -10.89
N GLU A 229 -6.17 0.03 -10.15
CA GLU A 229 -4.73 0.29 -10.00
C GLU A 229 -3.95 -0.89 -9.39
N PHE A 230 -4.63 -1.78 -8.66
CA PHE A 230 -4.01 -3.03 -8.20
C PHE A 230 -3.46 -3.87 -9.37
N ILE A 231 -4.11 -3.84 -10.53
CA ILE A 231 -3.77 -4.71 -11.66
C ILE A 231 -2.37 -4.40 -12.21
N PRO A 232 -2.07 -3.16 -12.69
CA PRO A 232 -0.74 -2.85 -13.19
C PRO A 232 0.33 -2.87 -12.10
N ILE A 233 -0.02 -2.57 -10.85
CA ILE A 233 0.91 -2.60 -9.73
C ILE A 233 1.32 -4.04 -9.41
N TRP A 234 0.38 -4.96 -9.30
CA TRP A 234 0.69 -6.37 -9.12
C TRP A 234 1.45 -6.95 -10.32
N ALA A 235 1.07 -6.57 -11.54
CA ALA A 235 1.82 -6.99 -12.73
C ALA A 235 3.30 -6.56 -12.66
N ALA A 236 3.57 -5.33 -12.23
CA ALA A 236 4.93 -4.81 -12.06
C ALA A 236 5.68 -5.56 -10.94
N VAL A 237 5.03 -5.85 -9.81
CA VAL A 237 5.64 -6.58 -8.69
C VAL A 237 5.86 -8.06 -9.03
N LEU A 238 4.91 -8.71 -9.67
CA LEU A 238 5.04 -10.10 -10.16
C LEU A 238 6.03 -10.23 -11.31
N GLY A 239 6.25 -9.14 -12.06
CA GLY A 239 7.10 -9.13 -13.24
C GLY A 239 6.46 -9.76 -14.46
N VAL A 240 5.15 -9.66 -14.57
CA VAL A 240 4.39 -10.12 -15.72
C VAL A 240 4.02 -8.94 -16.63
N PHE A 241 3.86 -9.22 -17.92
CA PHE A 241 3.43 -8.20 -18.87
C PHE A 241 1.97 -7.81 -18.61
N CYS A 242 1.70 -6.52 -18.64
CA CYS A 242 0.36 -5.97 -18.49
C CYS A 242 0.26 -4.66 -19.31
N ASP A 243 -0.61 -4.66 -20.28
CA ASP A 243 -1.00 -3.50 -21.05
C ASP A 243 -2.39 -2.99 -20.68
N ASP A 244 -2.81 -1.88 -21.25
CA ASP A 244 -4.15 -1.31 -20.99
C ASP A 244 -5.28 -2.27 -21.38
N GLY A 245 -5.08 -3.11 -22.39
CA GLY A 245 -6.02 -4.15 -22.79
C GLY A 245 -6.19 -5.19 -21.69
N THR A 246 -5.09 -5.63 -21.11
CA THR A 246 -5.05 -6.55 -19.95
C THR A 246 -5.71 -5.91 -18.74
N VAL A 247 -5.36 -4.67 -18.39
CA VAL A 247 -5.97 -3.94 -17.26
C VAL A 247 -7.48 -3.88 -17.43
N ASN A 248 -7.96 -3.47 -18.61
CA ASN A 248 -9.39 -3.35 -18.89
C ASN A 248 -10.11 -4.72 -18.88
N ALA A 249 -9.47 -5.78 -19.35
CA ALA A 249 -10.03 -7.11 -19.35
C ALA A 249 -10.18 -7.65 -17.93
N VAL A 250 -9.13 -7.55 -17.11
CA VAL A 250 -9.11 -7.99 -15.71
C VAL A 250 -10.10 -7.17 -14.89
N ALA A 251 -10.10 -5.85 -15.02
CA ALA A 251 -11.01 -4.97 -14.30
C ALA A 251 -12.49 -5.24 -14.58
N ARG A 252 -12.82 -5.70 -15.81
CA ARG A 252 -14.20 -6.11 -16.13
C ARG A 252 -14.56 -7.46 -15.57
N ALA A 253 -13.59 -8.34 -15.37
CA ALA A 253 -13.79 -9.69 -14.89
C ALA A 253 -13.88 -9.77 -13.35
N ILE A 254 -13.22 -8.85 -12.64
CA ILE A 254 -13.37 -8.74 -11.18
C ILE A 254 -14.80 -8.29 -10.88
N PRO A 255 -15.57 -9.05 -10.11
CA PRO A 255 -16.92 -8.66 -9.72
C PRO A 255 -16.90 -7.28 -9.07
N LYS A 256 -17.87 -6.45 -9.42
CA LYS A 256 -18.05 -5.20 -8.67
C LYS A 256 -18.49 -5.59 -7.26
N THR A 257 -17.61 -5.50 -6.31
CA THR A 257 -18.00 -5.66 -4.91
C THR A 257 -19.17 -4.72 -4.65
N SER A 258 -20.26 -5.28 -4.20
CA SER A 258 -21.31 -4.47 -3.60
C SER A 258 -20.64 -3.69 -2.47
N ALA A 259 -20.92 -2.38 -2.41
CA ALA A 259 -20.52 -1.54 -1.30
C ALA A 259 -20.74 -2.27 0.03
N PRO A 260 -19.86 -2.10 1.01
CA PRO A 260 -20.03 -2.77 2.30
C PRO A 260 -21.45 -2.48 2.82
N ARG A 261 -22.16 -3.55 3.10
CA ARG A 261 -23.51 -3.49 3.71
C ARG A 261 -23.41 -3.03 5.15
#